data_223acbe5a701b68e410756e04969675a
#
_entry.id   223acbe5a701b68e410756e04969675a
#
_cell.length_a   1.000
_cell.length_b   1.000
_cell.length_c   1.000
_cell.angle_alpha   90.00
_cell.angle_beta   90.00
_cell.angle_gamma   90.00
#
_symmetry.space_group_name_H-M   'P 1'
#
loop_
_entity.id
_entity.type
_entity.pdbx_description
1 polymer ?
#
loop_
_entity_poly.entity_id
_entity_poly.type
_entity_poly.pdbx_seq_one_letter_code
_entity_poly.pdbx_strand_id
1 'polypeptide(L)'
;MCNSTILQIFISRGSFTSYIGYACYFLFPLTITGYLLTYETFADEKYFKFLYWIEFGSIIIITMLQLSHIIILSNVLWIVHIELITTFIMTIITFIRNHNVISKQETEIYTAFIIISVFLTMDILRYYSTRPSTGRVKYSIYGLFILLMYFAGSIFIVTRNNFVEHTRNRIYKELAFTDGMTKINNRSAFEVYMEKERNKPSSGGCIMIADLNNLKRINDTYGHRLGDEAIINTANLINDNFNDIGNCYRIGGDEFCVISNISDINILLRRIDNFLDDVKNIAADKHYPYSVATGYGIIDDSGIDQCFKVVDSKMYQNKRASKKGRLN
;
A
#
# COMPACT_ATOMS: atom_id res chain seq x y z
N MET A 1 -30.71 -47.72 -24.08
CA MET A 1 -29.42 -47.92 -24.77
C MET A 1 -28.73 -46.67 -25.28
N CYS A 2 -29.11 -45.48 -24.83
CA CYS A 2 -28.51 -44.21 -25.33
C CYS A 2 -27.40 -43.58 -24.44
N ASN A 3 -27.14 -44.18 -23.26
CA ASN A 3 -26.18 -43.61 -22.30
C ASN A 3 -24.73 -44.15 -22.39
N SER A 4 -24.48 -45.17 -23.21
CA SER A 4 -23.13 -45.75 -23.33
C SER A 4 -22.26 -45.04 -24.38
N THR A 5 -22.89 -44.43 -25.37
CA THR A 5 -22.17 -43.81 -26.51
C THR A 5 -21.50 -42.47 -26.11
N ILE A 6 -22.16 -41.66 -25.25
CA ILE A 6 -21.59 -40.42 -24.77
C ILE A 6 -20.40 -40.69 -23.85
N LEU A 7 -20.51 -41.72 -22.96
CA LEU A 7 -19.43 -42.11 -22.05
C LEU A 7 -18.21 -42.70 -22.81
N GLN A 8 -18.44 -43.46 -23.90
CA GLN A 8 -17.36 -44.03 -24.72
C GLN A 8 -16.59 -42.96 -25.50
N ILE A 9 -17.23 -41.86 -25.93
CA ILE A 9 -16.56 -40.69 -26.54
C ILE A 9 -15.62 -40.00 -25.55
N PHE A 10 -15.97 -39.98 -24.25
CA PHE A 10 -15.14 -39.40 -23.20
C PHE A 10 -14.04 -40.33 -22.66
N ILE A 11 -14.17 -41.65 -22.84
CA ILE A 11 -13.26 -42.66 -22.21
C ILE A 11 -12.04 -43.01 -23.06
N SER A 12 -12.01 -42.72 -24.40
CA SER A 12 -10.76 -42.82 -25.13
C SER A 12 -9.84 -41.66 -24.74
N ARG A 13 -8.79 -41.93 -23.95
CA ARG A 13 -7.84 -40.91 -23.42
C ARG A 13 -7.31 -39.95 -24.49
N GLY A 14 -7.25 -40.34 -25.77
CA GLY A 14 -6.81 -39.51 -26.86
C GLY A 14 -7.84 -38.51 -27.38
N SER A 15 -9.13 -38.82 -27.32
CA SER A 15 -10.19 -37.93 -27.78
C SER A 15 -10.54 -36.85 -26.76
N PHE A 16 -10.55 -37.16 -25.48
CA PHE A 16 -10.89 -36.19 -24.41
C PHE A 16 -9.85 -35.05 -24.31
N THR A 17 -8.56 -35.38 -24.31
CA THR A 17 -7.48 -34.37 -24.31
C THR A 17 -7.50 -33.50 -25.54
N SER A 18 -7.86 -34.06 -26.70
CA SER A 18 -8.01 -33.31 -27.96
C SER A 18 -9.18 -32.34 -27.89
N TYR A 19 -10.34 -32.73 -27.36
CA TYR A 19 -11.49 -31.86 -27.20
C TYR A 19 -11.22 -30.69 -26.23
N ILE A 20 -10.57 -30.96 -25.09
CA ILE A 20 -10.15 -29.90 -24.16
C ILE A 20 -9.18 -28.93 -24.86
N GLY A 21 -8.21 -29.46 -25.62
CA GLY A 21 -7.26 -28.64 -26.35
C GLY A 21 -7.95 -27.70 -27.34
N TYR A 22 -8.91 -28.22 -28.14
CA TYR A 22 -9.68 -27.41 -29.07
C TYR A 22 -10.57 -26.38 -28.33
N ALA A 23 -11.26 -26.78 -27.24
CA ALA A 23 -12.08 -25.87 -26.46
C ALA A 23 -11.26 -24.70 -25.89
N CYS A 24 -10.11 -24.98 -25.32
CA CYS A 24 -9.18 -23.94 -24.85
C CYS A 24 -8.73 -23.02 -26.00
N TYR A 25 -8.46 -23.60 -27.18
CA TYR A 25 -8.01 -22.84 -28.34
C TYR A 25 -9.09 -21.90 -28.86
N PHE A 26 -10.36 -22.33 -28.92
CA PHE A 26 -11.49 -21.50 -29.32
C PHE A 26 -11.85 -20.40 -28.30
N LEU A 27 -11.59 -20.64 -27.01
CA LEU A 27 -11.80 -19.63 -25.98
C LEU A 27 -10.69 -18.56 -25.93
N PHE A 28 -9.56 -18.82 -26.54
CA PHE A 28 -8.38 -17.97 -26.40
C PHE A 28 -8.55 -16.54 -26.97
N PRO A 29 -9.09 -16.33 -28.22
CA PRO A 29 -9.36 -14.97 -28.72
C PRO A 29 -10.28 -14.18 -27.78
N LEU A 30 -11.40 -14.78 -27.35
CA LEU A 30 -12.38 -14.16 -26.48
C LEU A 30 -11.78 -13.74 -25.13
N THR A 31 -10.92 -14.58 -24.55
CA THR A 31 -10.25 -14.24 -23.27
C THR A 31 -9.27 -13.09 -23.44
N ILE A 32 -8.56 -13.03 -24.54
CA ILE A 32 -7.64 -11.92 -24.86
C ILE A 32 -8.42 -10.62 -25.04
N THR A 33 -9.41 -10.62 -25.92
CA THR A 33 -10.21 -9.43 -26.22
C THR A 33 -10.95 -8.95 -24.98
N GLY A 34 -11.52 -9.87 -24.17
CA GLY A 34 -12.15 -9.56 -22.89
C GLY A 34 -11.18 -8.94 -21.89
N TYR A 35 -9.95 -9.43 -21.80
CA TYR A 35 -8.91 -8.85 -20.95
C TYR A 35 -8.49 -7.45 -21.43
N LEU A 36 -8.29 -7.25 -22.72
CA LEU A 36 -7.98 -5.94 -23.28
C LEU A 36 -9.07 -4.91 -22.96
N LEU A 37 -10.34 -5.30 -23.03
CA LEU A 37 -11.49 -4.43 -22.69
C LEU A 37 -11.55 -4.00 -21.22
N THR A 38 -10.74 -4.55 -20.32
CA THR A 38 -10.62 -4.05 -18.94
C THR A 38 -9.83 -2.73 -18.84
N TYR A 39 -9.15 -2.34 -19.91
CA TYR A 39 -8.38 -1.08 -19.97
C TYR A 39 -9.15 -0.02 -20.74
N GLU A 40 -9.17 1.21 -20.23
CA GLU A 40 -9.92 2.33 -20.81
C GLU A 40 -9.55 2.57 -22.27
N THR A 41 -8.26 2.49 -22.61
CA THR A 41 -7.77 2.68 -23.98
C THR A 41 -8.43 1.75 -25.01
N PHE A 42 -8.80 0.53 -24.62
CA PHE A 42 -9.49 -0.43 -25.49
C PHE A 42 -11.02 -0.40 -25.30
N ALA A 43 -11.46 -0.14 -24.07
CA ALA A 43 -12.88 -0.08 -23.74
C ALA A 43 -13.61 1.04 -24.48
N ASP A 44 -12.93 2.13 -24.79
CA ASP A 44 -13.49 3.25 -25.54
C ASP A 44 -13.61 2.99 -27.04
N GLU A 45 -12.87 2.01 -27.56
CA GLU A 45 -12.87 1.67 -28.96
C GLU A 45 -14.01 0.69 -29.31
N LYS A 46 -15.01 1.18 -30.02
CA LYS A 46 -16.23 0.40 -30.36
C LYS A 46 -15.94 -0.91 -31.11
N TYR A 47 -14.87 -0.96 -31.91
CA TYR A 47 -14.51 -2.15 -32.67
C TYR A 47 -14.01 -3.30 -31.79
N PHE A 48 -13.38 -3.04 -30.61
CA PHE A 48 -13.04 -4.11 -29.68
C PHE A 48 -14.29 -4.74 -29.05
N LYS A 49 -15.30 -3.92 -28.68
CA LYS A 49 -16.60 -4.43 -28.20
C LYS A 49 -17.31 -5.27 -29.26
N PHE A 50 -17.25 -4.81 -30.53
CA PHE A 50 -17.85 -5.53 -31.63
C PHE A 50 -17.12 -6.86 -31.90
N LEU A 51 -15.78 -6.86 -31.89
CA LEU A 51 -14.97 -8.06 -32.04
C LEU A 51 -15.25 -9.08 -30.93
N TYR A 52 -15.32 -8.65 -29.68
CA TYR A 52 -15.66 -9.49 -28.53
C TYR A 52 -17.00 -10.23 -28.73
N TRP A 53 -18.03 -9.53 -29.23
CA TRP A 53 -19.32 -10.16 -29.49
C TRP A 53 -19.31 -11.10 -30.69
N ILE A 54 -18.49 -10.85 -31.71
CA ILE A 54 -18.27 -11.78 -32.82
C ILE A 54 -17.60 -13.06 -32.31
N GLU A 55 -16.51 -12.95 -31.54
CA GLU A 55 -15.80 -14.09 -30.97
C GLU A 55 -16.70 -14.90 -30.04
N PHE A 56 -17.51 -14.24 -29.22
CA PHE A 56 -18.50 -14.91 -28.37
C PHE A 56 -19.57 -15.65 -29.18
N GLY A 57 -20.10 -15.02 -30.21
CA GLY A 57 -21.07 -15.63 -31.12
C GLY A 57 -20.50 -16.82 -31.90
N SER A 58 -19.26 -16.71 -32.38
CA SER A 58 -18.58 -17.80 -33.12
C SER A 58 -18.42 -19.05 -32.24
N ILE A 59 -18.02 -18.89 -30.98
CA ILE A 59 -17.91 -20.00 -30.02
C ILE A 59 -19.24 -20.71 -29.83
N ILE A 60 -20.34 -19.96 -29.65
CA ILE A 60 -21.66 -20.55 -29.47
C ILE A 60 -22.06 -21.35 -30.73
N ILE A 61 -21.92 -20.75 -31.91
CA ILE A 61 -22.27 -21.39 -33.18
C ILE A 61 -21.44 -22.66 -33.42
N ILE A 62 -20.13 -22.58 -33.24
CA ILE A 62 -19.20 -23.72 -33.41
C ILE A 62 -19.55 -24.84 -32.43
N THR A 63 -19.84 -24.49 -31.17
CA THR A 63 -20.20 -25.46 -30.14
C THR A 63 -21.53 -26.17 -30.48
N MET A 64 -22.54 -25.43 -30.95
CA MET A 64 -23.83 -25.99 -31.39
C MET A 64 -23.67 -26.92 -32.59
N LEU A 65 -22.90 -26.49 -33.59
CA LEU A 65 -22.64 -27.30 -34.79
C LEU A 65 -21.84 -28.58 -34.47
N GLN A 66 -20.92 -28.50 -33.53
CA GLN A 66 -20.16 -29.66 -33.06
C GLN A 66 -21.07 -30.67 -32.30
N LEU A 67 -21.92 -30.16 -31.41
CA LEU A 67 -22.88 -31.00 -30.65
C LEU A 67 -23.91 -31.67 -31.57
N SER A 68 -24.24 -31.02 -32.66
CA SER A 68 -25.13 -31.57 -33.69
C SER A 68 -24.40 -32.53 -34.69
N HIS A 69 -23.11 -32.78 -34.44
CA HIS A 69 -22.26 -33.64 -35.31
C HIS A 69 -22.17 -33.16 -36.77
N ILE A 70 -22.46 -31.86 -37.04
CA ILE A 70 -22.44 -31.28 -38.39
C ILE A 70 -20.99 -30.96 -38.82
N ILE A 71 -20.16 -30.53 -37.86
CA ILE A 71 -18.78 -30.14 -38.13
C ILE A 71 -17.79 -30.91 -37.26
N ILE A 72 -16.55 -30.99 -37.72
CA ILE A 72 -15.40 -31.45 -36.96
C ILE A 72 -14.57 -30.20 -36.60
N LEU A 73 -14.23 -30.02 -35.33
CA LEU A 73 -13.52 -28.83 -34.81
C LEU A 73 -12.22 -28.52 -35.54
N SER A 74 -11.48 -29.54 -35.99
CA SER A 74 -10.24 -29.34 -36.76
C SER A 74 -10.46 -28.62 -38.09
N ASN A 75 -11.64 -28.76 -38.70
CA ASN A 75 -11.95 -28.17 -40.01
C ASN A 75 -12.31 -26.67 -39.92
N VAL A 76 -12.60 -26.18 -38.74
CA VAL A 76 -13.02 -24.77 -38.50
C VAL A 76 -11.98 -23.98 -37.73
N LEU A 77 -10.78 -24.54 -37.50
CA LEU A 77 -9.67 -23.85 -36.82
C LEU A 77 -9.26 -22.53 -37.49
N TRP A 78 -9.48 -22.41 -38.79
CA TRP A 78 -9.18 -21.19 -39.52
C TRP A 78 -9.95 -19.97 -39.02
N ILE A 79 -11.15 -20.17 -38.41
CA ILE A 79 -11.94 -19.10 -37.81
C ILE A 79 -11.16 -18.46 -36.64
N VAL A 80 -10.66 -19.29 -35.74
CA VAL A 80 -9.84 -18.82 -34.60
C VAL A 80 -8.59 -18.10 -35.06
N HIS A 81 -7.94 -18.61 -36.14
CA HIS A 81 -6.75 -17.97 -36.72
C HIS A 81 -7.08 -16.55 -37.25
N ILE A 82 -8.22 -16.38 -37.93
CA ILE A 82 -8.68 -15.06 -38.38
C ILE A 82 -8.98 -14.16 -37.19
N GLU A 83 -9.69 -14.65 -36.19
CA GLU A 83 -10.00 -13.87 -34.95
C GLU A 83 -8.72 -13.39 -34.27
N LEU A 84 -7.74 -14.28 -34.05
CA LEU A 84 -6.43 -13.94 -33.45
C LEU A 84 -5.66 -12.89 -34.26
N ILE A 85 -5.60 -13.06 -35.60
CA ILE A 85 -4.92 -12.10 -36.48
C ILE A 85 -5.64 -10.75 -36.42
N THR A 86 -6.97 -10.74 -36.44
CA THR A 86 -7.77 -9.50 -36.36
C THR A 86 -7.52 -8.79 -35.05
N THR A 87 -7.59 -9.50 -33.90
CA THR A 87 -7.30 -8.95 -32.57
C THR A 87 -5.89 -8.36 -32.52
N PHE A 88 -4.90 -9.06 -33.10
CA PHE A 88 -3.51 -8.60 -33.15
C PHE A 88 -3.36 -7.30 -33.95
N ILE A 89 -3.93 -7.23 -35.16
CA ILE A 89 -3.87 -6.04 -36.02
C ILE A 89 -4.53 -4.88 -35.33
N MET A 90 -5.73 -5.08 -34.77
CA MET A 90 -6.47 -4.03 -34.06
C MET A 90 -5.71 -3.52 -32.83
N THR A 91 -5.05 -4.41 -32.10
CA THR A 91 -4.21 -4.03 -30.95
C THR A 91 -3.04 -3.15 -31.39
N ILE A 92 -2.35 -3.50 -32.46
CA ILE A 92 -1.24 -2.68 -33.01
C ILE A 92 -1.75 -1.30 -33.45
N ILE A 93 -2.87 -1.23 -34.17
CA ILE A 93 -3.45 0.03 -34.62
C ILE A 93 -3.78 0.93 -33.42
N THR A 94 -4.41 0.36 -32.37
CA THR A 94 -4.74 1.10 -31.15
C THR A 94 -3.48 1.59 -30.44
N PHE A 95 -2.44 0.76 -30.37
CA PHE A 95 -1.15 1.14 -29.77
C PHE A 95 -0.52 2.33 -30.51
N ILE A 96 -0.42 2.26 -31.84
CA ILE A 96 0.17 3.34 -32.65
C ILE A 96 -0.63 4.63 -32.52
N ARG A 97 -1.97 4.53 -32.51
CA ARG A 97 -2.86 5.69 -32.42
C ARG A 97 -2.77 6.40 -31.08
N ASN A 98 -2.67 5.64 -29.99
CA ASN A 98 -2.76 6.16 -28.62
C ASN A 98 -1.40 6.21 -27.90
N HIS A 99 -0.27 6.01 -28.59
CA HIS A 99 1.06 5.86 -27.97
C HIS A 99 1.46 7.01 -27.04
N ASN A 100 0.94 8.23 -27.25
CA ASN A 100 1.24 9.39 -26.42
C ASN A 100 0.45 9.45 -25.10
N VAL A 101 -0.61 8.66 -24.96
CA VAL A 101 -1.54 8.69 -23.83
C VAL A 101 -1.44 7.40 -22.98
N ILE A 102 -0.80 6.36 -23.55
CA ILE A 102 -0.69 5.03 -22.95
C ILE A 102 0.15 5.09 -21.67
N SER A 103 -0.40 4.55 -20.60
CA SER A 103 0.32 4.38 -19.34
C SER A 103 1.47 3.36 -19.45
N LYS A 104 2.44 3.43 -18.53
CA LYS A 104 3.52 2.44 -18.45
C LYS A 104 2.99 1.01 -18.31
N GLN A 105 1.93 0.82 -17.51
CA GLN A 105 1.30 -0.48 -17.30
C GLN A 105 0.67 -1.03 -18.58
N GLU A 106 -0.02 -0.19 -19.33
CA GLU A 106 -0.58 -0.59 -20.64
C GLU A 106 0.52 -0.92 -21.64
N THR A 107 1.62 -0.18 -21.66
CA THR A 107 2.79 -0.49 -22.51
C THR A 107 3.34 -1.89 -22.26
N GLU A 108 3.42 -2.32 -20.99
CA GLU A 108 3.84 -3.68 -20.64
C GLU A 108 2.89 -4.74 -21.19
N ILE A 109 1.59 -4.49 -21.13
CA ILE A 109 0.57 -5.39 -21.70
C ILE A 109 0.66 -5.47 -23.21
N TYR A 110 0.80 -4.35 -23.92
CA TYR A 110 1.01 -4.34 -25.37
C TYR A 110 2.25 -5.14 -25.76
N THR A 111 3.35 -4.94 -25.04
CA THR A 111 4.61 -5.67 -25.31
C THR A 111 4.41 -7.17 -25.13
N ALA A 112 3.77 -7.58 -24.04
CA ALA A 112 3.46 -8.99 -23.77
C ALA A 112 2.58 -9.60 -24.86
N PHE A 113 1.54 -8.86 -25.29
CA PHE A 113 0.63 -9.29 -26.34
C PHE A 113 1.32 -9.42 -27.70
N ILE A 114 2.20 -8.48 -28.07
CA ILE A 114 2.98 -8.55 -29.31
C ILE A 114 3.88 -9.78 -29.30
N ILE A 115 4.58 -10.05 -28.19
CA ILE A 115 5.47 -11.22 -28.08
C ILE A 115 4.69 -12.52 -28.34
N ILE A 116 3.59 -12.74 -27.61
CA ILE A 116 2.81 -13.98 -27.77
C ILE A 116 2.22 -14.12 -29.19
N SER A 117 1.75 -13.01 -29.77
CA SER A 117 1.15 -12.99 -31.09
C SER A 117 2.14 -13.35 -32.21
N VAL A 118 3.41 -12.94 -32.09
CA VAL A 118 4.47 -13.34 -33.03
C VAL A 118 4.64 -14.85 -33.02
N PHE A 119 4.74 -15.48 -31.87
CA PHE A 119 4.93 -16.93 -31.75
C PHE A 119 3.69 -17.71 -32.19
N LEU A 120 2.49 -17.21 -31.91
CA LEU A 120 1.24 -17.79 -32.41
C LEU A 120 1.18 -17.72 -33.93
N THR A 121 1.55 -16.60 -34.53
CA THR A 121 1.60 -16.45 -35.99
C THR A 121 2.59 -17.45 -36.62
N MET A 122 3.75 -17.67 -36.02
CA MET A 122 4.72 -18.68 -36.48
C MET A 122 4.12 -20.09 -36.44
N ASP A 123 3.37 -20.45 -35.40
CA ASP A 123 2.70 -21.75 -35.33
C ASP A 123 1.60 -21.89 -36.39
N ILE A 124 0.83 -20.84 -36.66
CA ILE A 124 -0.18 -20.80 -37.71
C ILE A 124 0.46 -20.99 -39.09
N LEU A 125 1.50 -20.24 -39.40
CA LEU A 125 2.22 -20.36 -40.68
C LEU A 125 2.77 -21.78 -40.89
N ARG A 126 3.34 -22.36 -39.82
CA ARG A 126 3.82 -23.74 -39.86
C ARG A 126 2.70 -24.73 -40.09
N TYR A 127 1.55 -24.57 -39.43
CA TYR A 127 0.40 -25.46 -39.60
C TYR A 127 -0.06 -25.52 -41.05
N TYR A 128 -0.18 -24.37 -41.72
CA TYR A 128 -0.59 -24.34 -43.15
C TYR A 128 0.52 -24.77 -44.14
N SER A 129 1.79 -24.57 -43.77
CA SER A 129 2.92 -24.91 -44.65
C SER A 129 3.25 -26.41 -44.64
N THR A 130 3.26 -27.05 -43.47
CA THR A 130 3.77 -28.42 -43.33
C THR A 130 2.70 -29.48 -43.07
N ARG A 131 1.44 -29.07 -42.77
CA ARG A 131 0.33 -29.95 -42.35
C ARG A 131 0.80 -31.10 -41.45
N PRO A 132 1.41 -30.80 -40.33
CA PRO A 132 2.02 -31.82 -39.47
C PRO A 132 0.93 -32.79 -38.97
N SER A 133 1.17 -34.09 -39.14
CA SER A 133 0.29 -35.16 -38.69
C SER A 133 0.07 -35.17 -37.15
N THR A 134 0.95 -34.52 -36.44
CA THR A 134 0.85 -34.26 -34.99
C THR A 134 0.71 -32.77 -34.80
N GLY A 135 -0.48 -32.25 -34.52
CA GLY A 135 -0.79 -30.83 -34.29
C GLY A 135 -0.07 -30.22 -33.08
N ARG A 136 1.23 -30.46 -32.92
CA ARG A 136 2.01 -29.97 -31.79
C ARG A 136 2.34 -28.50 -32.02
N VAL A 137 1.79 -27.68 -31.18
CA VAL A 137 2.18 -26.28 -30.94
C VAL A 137 3.66 -26.28 -30.55
N LYS A 138 4.52 -25.65 -31.32
CA LYS A 138 5.98 -25.72 -31.11
C LYS A 138 6.54 -24.36 -30.68
N TYR A 139 6.18 -23.32 -31.39
CA TYR A 139 6.72 -21.98 -31.16
C TYR A 139 6.02 -21.23 -30.06
N SER A 140 4.70 -21.39 -29.86
CA SER A 140 3.92 -20.76 -28.80
C SER A 140 4.41 -21.15 -27.42
N ILE A 141 5.01 -22.35 -27.24
CA ILE A 141 5.62 -22.76 -25.96
C ILE A 141 6.80 -21.84 -25.61
N TYR A 142 7.65 -21.52 -26.61
CA TYR A 142 8.76 -20.59 -26.39
C TYR A 142 8.26 -19.17 -26.12
N GLY A 143 7.21 -18.72 -26.84
CA GLY A 143 6.56 -17.44 -26.61
C GLY A 143 5.99 -17.33 -25.21
N LEU A 144 5.31 -18.39 -24.72
CA LEU A 144 4.80 -18.46 -23.35
C LEU A 144 5.93 -18.40 -22.31
N PHE A 145 7.03 -19.12 -22.53
CA PHE A 145 8.18 -19.08 -21.63
C PHE A 145 8.79 -17.67 -21.55
N ILE A 146 9.01 -17.02 -22.71
CA ILE A 146 9.53 -15.64 -22.74
C ILE A 146 8.57 -14.68 -22.04
N LEU A 147 7.26 -14.86 -22.26
CA LEU A 147 6.23 -14.06 -21.62
C LEU A 147 6.25 -14.22 -20.07
N LEU A 148 6.36 -15.45 -19.58
CA LEU A 148 6.46 -15.72 -18.14
C LEU A 148 7.71 -15.07 -17.53
N MET A 149 8.86 -15.16 -18.22
CA MET A 149 10.10 -14.49 -17.77
C MET A 149 9.96 -12.97 -17.79
N TYR A 150 9.31 -12.41 -18.79
CA TYR A 150 9.03 -10.98 -18.89
C TYR A 150 8.15 -10.51 -17.71
N PHE A 151 7.04 -11.19 -17.43
CA PHE A 151 6.18 -10.84 -16.30
C PHE A 151 6.87 -11.05 -14.96
N ALA A 152 7.63 -12.12 -14.79
CA ALA A 152 8.39 -12.33 -13.55
C ALA A 152 9.39 -11.18 -13.32
N GLY A 153 10.09 -10.75 -14.36
CA GLY A 153 10.98 -9.60 -14.32
C GLY A 153 10.25 -8.29 -14.00
N SER A 154 9.11 -8.03 -14.65
CA SER A 154 8.29 -6.84 -14.42
C SER A 154 7.76 -6.81 -12.97
N ILE A 155 7.18 -7.91 -12.48
CA ILE A 155 6.70 -8.02 -11.08
C ILE A 155 7.85 -7.78 -10.10
N PHE A 156 9.03 -8.37 -10.36
CA PHE A 156 10.20 -8.17 -9.50
C PHE A 156 10.62 -6.70 -9.43
N ILE A 157 10.69 -6.00 -10.59
CA ILE A 157 11.06 -4.57 -10.64
C ILE A 157 10.03 -3.72 -9.91
N VAL A 158 8.73 -3.93 -10.15
CA VAL A 158 7.64 -3.18 -9.49
C VAL A 158 7.68 -3.39 -7.98
N THR A 159 7.79 -4.64 -7.54
CA THR A 159 7.85 -4.97 -6.10
C THR A 159 9.07 -4.34 -5.43
N ARG A 160 10.23 -4.40 -6.08
CA ARG A 160 11.45 -3.76 -5.59
C ARG A 160 11.29 -2.25 -5.47
N ASN A 161 10.75 -1.59 -6.49
CA ASN A 161 10.56 -0.13 -6.48
C ASN A 161 9.58 0.29 -5.39
N ASN A 162 8.46 -0.41 -5.24
CA ASN A 162 7.50 -0.16 -4.17
C ASN A 162 8.13 -0.34 -2.78
N PHE A 163 8.94 -1.38 -2.60
CA PHE A 163 9.66 -1.61 -1.34
C PHE A 163 10.63 -0.46 -1.02
N VAL A 164 11.41 -0.03 -2.00
CA VAL A 164 12.36 1.10 -1.85
C VAL A 164 11.60 2.40 -1.52
N GLU A 165 10.51 2.67 -2.22
CA GLU A 165 9.67 3.86 -1.99
C GLU A 165 9.02 3.85 -0.60
N HIS A 166 8.43 2.73 -0.18
CA HIS A 166 7.88 2.59 1.17
C HIS A 166 8.94 2.77 2.26
N THR A 167 10.14 2.19 2.07
CA THR A 167 11.25 2.35 3.02
C THR A 167 11.71 3.80 3.08
N ARG A 168 11.86 4.45 1.94
CA ARG A 168 12.24 5.85 1.82
C ARG A 168 11.21 6.77 2.50
N ASN A 169 9.92 6.56 2.23
CA ASN A 169 8.83 7.32 2.84
C ASN A 169 8.78 7.14 4.36
N ARG A 170 9.08 5.93 4.86
CA ARG A 170 9.18 5.68 6.30
C ARG A 170 10.34 6.46 6.93
N ILE A 171 11.53 6.41 6.31
CA ILE A 171 12.71 7.15 6.78
C ILE A 171 12.43 8.66 6.75
N TYR A 172 11.83 9.18 5.68
CA TYR A 172 11.47 10.60 5.61
C TYR A 172 10.48 11.00 6.71
N LYS A 173 9.47 10.19 6.99
CA LYS A 173 8.54 10.45 8.09
C LYS A 173 9.24 10.43 9.45
N GLU A 174 10.12 9.46 9.67
CA GLU A 174 10.90 9.36 10.91
C GLU A 174 11.80 10.58 11.09
N LEU A 175 12.55 10.99 10.06
CA LEU A 175 13.38 12.19 10.10
C LEU A 175 12.57 13.48 10.24
N ALA A 176 11.40 13.58 9.64
CA ALA A 176 10.57 14.76 9.68
C ALA A 176 9.79 14.91 10.99
N PHE A 177 9.44 13.82 11.67
CA PHE A 177 8.52 13.82 12.80
C PHE A 177 9.10 13.29 14.11
N THR A 178 10.36 12.82 14.14
CA THR A 178 11.02 12.36 15.34
C THR A 178 12.09 13.34 15.80
N ASP A 179 12.18 13.60 17.11
CA ASP A 179 13.25 14.42 17.67
C ASP A 179 14.59 13.65 17.68
N GLY A 180 15.60 14.24 17.09
CA GLY A 180 16.91 13.60 16.91
C GLY A 180 17.59 13.20 18.21
N MET A 181 17.38 13.93 19.30
CA MET A 181 18.00 13.71 20.61
C MET A 181 17.19 12.72 21.45
N THR A 182 15.88 12.90 21.54
CA THR A 182 15.02 12.19 22.49
C THR A 182 14.28 11.00 21.91
N LYS A 183 14.22 10.89 20.59
CA LYS A 183 13.54 9.83 19.83
C LYS A 183 12.01 9.75 20.00
N ILE A 184 11.39 10.66 20.75
CA ILE A 184 9.94 10.85 20.73
C ILE A 184 9.55 11.78 19.56
N ASN A 185 8.24 12.02 19.36
CA ASN A 185 7.80 12.91 18.31
C ASN A 185 8.30 14.35 18.52
N ASN A 186 8.67 15.02 17.42
CA ASN A 186 9.14 16.39 17.47
C ASN A 186 7.99 17.41 17.36
N ARG A 187 8.33 18.69 17.38
CA ARG A 187 7.39 19.80 17.23
C ARG A 187 6.58 19.74 15.94
N SER A 188 7.19 19.37 14.81
CA SER A 188 6.46 19.26 13.54
C SER A 188 5.36 18.18 13.60
N ALA A 189 5.64 17.05 14.25
CA ALA A 189 4.63 16.02 14.47
C ALA A 189 3.48 16.52 15.35
N PHE A 190 3.81 17.29 16.41
CA PHE A 190 2.82 17.93 17.27
C PHE A 190 1.92 18.91 16.49
N GLU A 191 2.50 19.80 15.70
CA GLU A 191 1.75 20.79 14.89
C GLU A 191 0.79 20.12 13.91
N VAL A 192 1.26 19.07 13.21
CA VAL A 192 0.41 18.27 12.30
C VAL A 192 -0.72 17.58 13.05
N TYR A 193 -0.45 17.03 14.26
CA TYR A 193 -1.50 16.43 15.07
C TYR A 193 -2.55 17.45 15.50
N MET A 194 -2.12 18.60 16.00
CA MET A 194 -3.02 19.70 16.44
C MET A 194 -3.89 20.17 15.27
N GLU A 195 -3.33 20.38 14.08
CA GLU A 195 -4.08 20.80 12.90
C GLU A 195 -5.16 19.78 12.52
N LYS A 196 -4.84 18.50 12.58
CA LYS A 196 -5.78 17.43 12.28
C LYS A 196 -6.94 17.37 13.28
N GLU A 197 -6.65 17.61 14.58
CA GLU A 197 -7.67 17.53 15.63
C GLU A 197 -8.55 18.78 15.71
N ARG A 198 -8.07 19.97 15.29
CA ARG A 198 -8.88 21.21 15.18
C ARG A 198 -10.15 21.04 14.35
N ASN A 199 -10.07 20.24 13.32
CA ASN A 199 -11.14 20.05 12.35
C ASN A 199 -12.10 18.91 12.72
N LYS A 200 -11.89 18.27 13.90
CA LYS A 200 -12.76 17.19 14.36
C LYS A 200 -13.70 17.68 15.45
N PRO A 201 -14.93 17.11 15.52
CA PRO A 201 -15.73 17.28 16.72
C PRO A 201 -14.95 16.76 17.92
N SER A 202 -15.09 17.42 19.08
CA SER A 202 -14.41 17.02 20.32
C SER A 202 -14.65 15.53 20.59
N SER A 203 -13.61 14.73 20.49
CA SER A 203 -13.67 13.29 20.72
C SER A 203 -13.38 12.92 22.17
N GLY A 204 -13.21 13.94 23.04
CA GLY A 204 -12.66 13.74 24.37
C GLY A 204 -11.15 13.46 24.31
N GLY A 205 -10.51 13.34 25.45
CA GLY A 205 -9.08 13.10 25.57
C GLY A 205 -8.45 14.01 26.60
N CYS A 206 -7.15 13.86 26.79
CA CYS A 206 -6.41 14.63 27.79
C CYS A 206 -5.11 15.17 27.18
N ILE A 207 -4.69 16.34 27.70
CA ILE A 207 -3.38 16.94 27.41
C ILE A 207 -2.61 17.06 28.71
N MET A 208 -1.31 16.73 28.66
CA MET A 208 -0.33 17.08 29.69
C MET A 208 0.82 17.85 29.01
N ILE A 209 1.22 18.96 29.60
CA ILE A 209 2.46 19.68 29.23
C ILE A 209 3.44 19.53 30.38
N ALA A 210 4.69 19.26 30.05
CA ALA A 210 5.76 19.12 31.02
C ALA A 210 6.95 20.00 30.59
N ASP A 211 7.60 20.62 31.56
CA ASP A 211 8.73 21.52 31.35
C ASP A 211 9.87 21.18 32.33
N LEU A 212 11.05 20.91 31.79
CA LEU A 212 12.24 20.62 32.60
C LEU A 212 12.77 21.90 33.25
N ASN A 213 12.70 21.95 34.56
CA ASN A 213 13.10 23.12 35.33
C ASN A 213 14.61 23.36 35.30
N ASN A 214 14.98 24.65 35.22
CA ASN A 214 16.37 25.10 35.37
C ASN A 214 17.39 24.52 34.35
N LEU A 215 16.97 24.12 33.19
CA LEU A 215 17.87 23.58 32.15
C LEU A 215 19.05 24.53 31.86
N LYS A 216 18.80 25.84 31.74
CA LYS A 216 19.85 26.84 31.58
C LYS A 216 20.88 26.78 32.70
N ARG A 217 20.45 26.70 33.97
CA ARG A 217 21.36 26.57 35.09
C ARG A 217 22.16 25.28 35.10
N ILE A 218 21.52 24.17 34.67
CA ILE A 218 22.22 22.89 34.52
C ILE A 218 23.33 23.05 33.47
N ASN A 219 22.98 23.61 32.30
CA ASN A 219 23.94 23.85 31.21
C ASN A 219 25.09 24.76 31.67
N ASP A 220 24.79 25.90 32.29
CA ASP A 220 25.77 26.89 32.66
C ASP A 220 26.68 26.41 33.82
N THR A 221 26.21 25.54 34.71
CA THR A 221 26.97 25.08 35.88
C THR A 221 27.63 23.72 35.65
N TYR A 222 26.99 22.81 34.92
CA TYR A 222 27.42 21.42 34.81
C TYR A 222 27.75 21.02 33.35
N GLY A 223 27.56 21.94 32.40
CA GLY A 223 27.85 21.75 30.99
C GLY A 223 26.70 21.16 30.19
N HIS A 224 26.70 21.42 28.87
CA HIS A 224 25.62 21.00 27.95
C HIS A 224 25.39 19.50 27.93
N ARG A 225 26.40 18.67 28.12
CA ARG A 225 26.29 17.21 28.16
C ARG A 225 25.31 16.75 29.27
N LEU A 226 25.32 17.38 30.44
CA LEU A 226 24.40 17.03 31.54
C LEU A 226 23.01 17.62 31.32
N GLY A 227 22.91 18.77 30.64
CA GLY A 227 21.63 19.29 30.16
C GLY A 227 20.95 18.39 29.13
N ASP A 228 21.71 17.89 28.17
CA ASP A 228 21.22 16.93 27.18
C ASP A 228 20.76 15.62 27.84
N GLU A 229 21.53 15.12 28.82
CA GLU A 229 21.16 13.96 29.64
C GLU A 229 19.85 14.19 30.38
N ALA A 230 19.65 15.38 30.97
CA ALA A 230 18.39 15.73 31.66
C ALA A 230 17.19 15.75 30.70
N ILE A 231 17.37 16.28 29.49
CA ILE A 231 16.34 16.26 28.43
C ILE A 231 16.00 14.83 28.05
N ILE A 232 17.00 13.99 27.77
CA ILE A 232 16.83 12.59 27.38
C ILE A 232 16.12 11.79 28.49
N ASN A 233 16.53 11.97 29.75
CA ASN A 233 15.88 11.31 30.87
C ASN A 233 14.40 11.72 31.01
N THR A 234 14.08 13.01 30.85
CA THR A 234 12.70 13.50 30.87
C THR A 234 11.87 12.89 29.77
N ALA A 235 12.41 12.84 28.53
CA ALA A 235 11.73 12.22 27.39
C ALA A 235 11.48 10.71 27.59
N ASN A 236 12.47 9.99 28.12
CA ASN A 236 12.32 8.56 28.42
C ASN A 236 11.24 8.32 29.46
N LEU A 237 11.26 9.07 30.57
CA LEU A 237 10.21 8.97 31.59
C LEU A 237 8.81 9.28 31.06
N ILE A 238 8.67 10.28 30.19
CA ILE A 238 7.41 10.61 29.54
C ILE A 238 7.00 9.45 28.64
N ASN A 239 7.91 8.94 27.83
CA ASN A 239 7.62 7.82 26.92
C ASN A 239 7.22 6.56 27.69
N ASP A 240 7.94 6.21 28.76
CA ASP A 240 7.69 5.00 29.55
C ASP A 240 6.33 5.05 30.29
N ASN A 241 5.93 6.23 30.73
CA ASN A 241 4.67 6.41 31.46
C ASN A 241 3.44 6.63 30.57
N PHE A 242 3.61 7.10 29.31
CA PHE A 242 2.48 7.59 28.52
C PHE A 242 2.36 7.02 27.11
N ASN A 243 3.35 6.31 26.57
CA ASN A 243 3.35 5.87 25.16
C ASN A 243 2.22 4.87 24.83
N ASP A 244 1.75 4.14 25.83
CA ASP A 244 0.66 3.16 25.70
C ASP A 244 -0.73 3.82 25.72
N ILE A 245 -0.82 5.05 26.20
CA ILE A 245 -2.09 5.78 26.32
C ILE A 245 -2.18 7.03 25.45
N GLY A 246 -1.09 7.48 24.84
CA GLY A 246 -1.07 8.70 24.04
C GLY A 246 0.20 8.90 23.24
N ASN A 247 0.25 10.00 22.52
CA ASN A 247 1.43 10.41 21.77
C ASN A 247 2.26 11.39 22.59
N CYS A 248 3.57 11.13 22.66
CA CYS A 248 4.53 11.96 23.38
C CYS A 248 5.31 12.84 22.39
N TYR A 249 5.45 14.12 22.69
CA TYR A 249 6.07 15.13 21.84
C TYR A 249 7.09 15.95 22.61
N ARG A 250 8.20 16.33 21.95
CA ARG A 250 9.07 17.42 22.37
C ARG A 250 8.72 18.65 21.56
N ILE A 251 8.10 19.66 22.20
CA ILE A 251 7.56 20.84 21.51
C ILE A 251 8.48 22.07 21.62
N GLY A 252 9.47 22.02 22.52
CA GLY A 252 10.46 23.08 22.74
C GLY A 252 11.79 22.49 23.20
N GLY A 253 12.72 23.32 23.61
CA GLY A 253 14.04 22.88 24.12
C GLY A 253 13.93 22.00 25.35
N ASP A 254 13.14 22.45 26.34
CA ASP A 254 12.86 21.84 27.63
C ASP A 254 11.37 21.49 27.83
N GLU A 255 10.55 21.66 26.77
CA GLU A 255 9.10 21.51 26.81
C GLU A 255 8.64 20.24 26.10
N PHE A 256 7.76 19.52 26.75
CA PHE A 256 7.17 18.27 26.30
C PHE A 256 5.65 18.33 26.36
N CYS A 257 4.99 17.58 25.50
CA CYS A 257 3.54 17.45 25.49
C CYS A 257 3.14 15.99 25.33
N VAL A 258 2.12 15.56 26.05
CA VAL A 258 1.44 14.28 25.86
C VAL A 258 0.01 14.57 25.47
N ILE A 259 -0.47 13.95 24.40
CA ILE A 259 -1.88 14.02 23.99
C ILE A 259 -2.42 12.60 23.97
N SER A 260 -3.41 12.36 24.84
CA SER A 260 -4.05 11.06 25.01
C SER A 260 -5.49 11.10 24.52
N ASN A 261 -5.94 10.03 23.88
CA ASN A 261 -7.33 9.85 23.47
C ASN A 261 -8.21 9.26 24.59
N ILE A 262 -7.65 9.08 25.81
CA ILE A 262 -8.38 8.58 26.97
C ILE A 262 -9.16 9.72 27.59
N SER A 263 -10.48 9.54 27.73
CA SER A 263 -11.37 10.52 28.37
C SER A 263 -11.41 10.41 29.91
N ASP A 264 -10.93 9.29 30.47
CA ASP A 264 -10.88 9.11 31.93
C ASP A 264 -9.66 9.83 32.53
N ILE A 265 -9.91 10.98 33.13
CA ILE A 265 -8.89 11.79 33.79
C ILE A 265 -8.14 11.04 34.90
N ASN A 266 -8.79 10.08 35.58
CA ASN A 266 -8.14 9.33 36.66
C ASN A 266 -7.00 8.44 36.16
N ILE A 267 -7.09 7.97 34.94
CA ILE A 267 -5.98 7.23 34.32
C ILE A 267 -4.80 8.16 34.07
N LEU A 268 -5.06 9.35 33.51
CA LEU A 268 -4.02 10.35 33.30
C LEU A 268 -3.38 10.78 34.62
N LEU A 269 -4.18 11.07 35.67
CA LEU A 269 -3.68 11.48 36.99
C LEU A 269 -2.74 10.43 37.58
N ARG A 270 -3.13 9.17 37.57
CA ARG A 270 -2.26 8.08 38.06
C ARG A 270 -0.94 8.01 37.30
N ARG A 271 -0.98 8.20 35.97
CA ARG A 271 0.25 8.23 35.15
C ARG A 271 1.13 9.44 35.45
N ILE A 272 0.53 10.60 35.70
CA ILE A 272 1.26 11.81 36.13
C ILE A 272 1.90 11.61 37.52
N ASP A 273 1.19 11.00 38.45
CA ASP A 273 1.74 10.73 39.81
C ASP A 273 2.96 9.76 39.68
N ASN A 274 2.83 8.67 38.92
CA ASN A 274 3.94 7.76 38.66
C ASN A 274 5.14 8.47 37.99
N PHE A 275 4.87 9.27 36.97
CA PHE A 275 5.89 10.06 36.27
C PHE A 275 6.62 11.01 37.24
N LEU A 276 5.87 11.73 38.11
CA LEU A 276 6.48 12.64 39.06
C LEU A 276 7.28 11.91 40.14
N ASP A 277 6.88 10.72 40.57
CA ASP A 277 7.66 9.89 41.47
C ASP A 277 8.94 9.37 40.81
N ASP A 278 8.87 8.96 39.57
CA ASP A 278 10.07 8.59 38.78
C ASP A 278 11.02 9.77 38.62
N VAL A 279 10.49 10.99 38.40
CA VAL A 279 11.31 12.22 38.35
C VAL A 279 12.03 12.44 39.70
N LYS A 280 11.35 12.22 40.84
CA LYS A 280 11.96 12.35 42.17
C LYS A 280 13.04 11.28 42.38
N ASN A 281 12.80 10.04 41.96
CA ASN A 281 13.76 8.95 42.09
C ASN A 281 15.04 9.26 41.31
N ILE A 282 14.89 9.71 40.07
CA ILE A 282 16.07 10.13 39.25
C ILE A 282 16.75 11.34 39.91
N ALA A 283 16.01 12.30 40.40
CA ALA A 283 16.58 13.49 41.04
C ALA A 283 17.45 13.16 42.26
N ALA A 284 17.14 12.08 43.00
CA ALA A 284 17.93 11.64 44.17
C ALA A 284 19.32 11.17 43.80
N ASP A 285 19.48 10.60 42.58
CA ASP A 285 20.74 10.06 42.08
C ASP A 285 21.61 11.10 41.30
N LYS A 286 21.03 12.28 41.01
CA LYS A 286 21.72 13.29 40.21
C LYS A 286 22.50 14.29 41.04
N HIS A 287 23.66 14.68 40.58
CA HIS A 287 24.48 15.74 41.20
C HIS A 287 24.03 17.17 40.84
N TYR A 288 22.96 17.29 40.02
CA TYR A 288 22.40 18.55 39.60
C TYR A 288 20.89 18.62 39.93
N PRO A 289 20.32 19.83 40.07
CA PRO A 289 18.90 19.98 40.42
C PRO A 289 18.00 19.53 39.25
N TYR A 290 17.49 18.32 39.33
CA TYR A 290 16.57 17.75 38.34
C TYR A 290 15.14 17.83 38.85
N SER A 291 14.23 18.47 38.09
CA SER A 291 12.79 18.53 38.41
C SER A 291 11.99 18.97 37.20
N VAL A 292 10.74 18.55 37.09
CA VAL A 292 9.83 18.83 35.98
C VAL A 292 8.58 19.51 36.56
N ALA A 293 8.11 20.57 35.89
CA ALA A 293 6.80 21.18 36.13
C ALA A 293 5.79 20.61 35.16
N THR A 294 4.57 20.31 35.62
CA THR A 294 3.50 19.74 34.81
C THR A 294 2.22 20.54 34.88
N GLY A 295 1.47 20.59 33.79
CA GLY A 295 0.08 21.02 33.71
C GLY A 295 -0.71 19.99 32.92
N TYR A 296 -2.00 19.81 33.23
CA TYR A 296 -2.84 18.85 32.54
C TYR A 296 -4.31 19.29 32.50
N GLY A 297 -5.07 18.73 31.58
CA GLY A 297 -6.49 19.00 31.37
C GLY A 297 -7.18 18.04 30.45
N ILE A 298 -8.51 18.09 30.45
CA ILE A 298 -9.38 17.33 29.55
C ILE A 298 -9.70 18.19 28.34
N ILE A 299 -9.72 17.58 27.16
CA ILE A 299 -10.20 18.20 25.92
C ILE A 299 -11.72 18.13 25.96
N ASP A 300 -12.35 19.28 26.18
CA ASP A 300 -13.80 19.46 26.21
C ASP A 300 -14.32 20.08 24.89
N ASP A 301 -15.56 20.47 24.86
CA ASP A 301 -16.23 21.08 23.69
C ASP A 301 -15.61 22.42 23.28
N SER A 302 -14.76 23.05 24.09
CA SER A 302 -14.01 24.25 23.69
C SER A 302 -12.86 23.97 22.74
N GLY A 303 -12.55 22.69 22.52
CA GLY A 303 -11.58 22.21 21.56
C GLY A 303 -10.15 22.14 22.09
N ILE A 304 -9.30 21.47 21.29
CA ILE A 304 -7.92 21.14 21.67
C ILE A 304 -7.05 22.38 21.90
N ASP A 305 -7.21 23.45 21.10
CA ASP A 305 -6.41 24.66 21.23
C ASP A 305 -6.70 25.40 22.54
N GLN A 306 -7.95 25.44 22.97
CA GLN A 306 -8.33 26.08 24.25
C GLN A 306 -7.83 25.25 25.42
N CYS A 307 -7.99 23.94 25.36
CA CYS A 307 -7.43 23.03 26.34
C CYS A 307 -5.92 23.21 26.47
N PHE A 308 -5.19 23.24 25.34
CA PHE A 308 -3.74 23.46 25.38
C PHE A 308 -3.33 24.74 26.06
N LYS A 309 -3.99 25.89 25.80
CA LYS A 309 -3.71 27.16 26.44
C LYS A 309 -3.95 27.13 27.98
N VAL A 310 -5.02 26.47 28.40
CA VAL A 310 -5.34 26.31 29.82
C VAL A 310 -4.30 25.45 30.54
N VAL A 311 -3.90 24.33 29.89
CA VAL A 311 -2.90 23.41 30.41
C VAL A 311 -1.52 24.06 30.50
N ASP A 312 -1.12 24.83 29.49
CA ASP A 312 0.14 25.61 29.49
C ASP A 312 0.16 26.62 30.65
N SER A 313 -0.93 27.37 30.84
CA SER A 313 -1.07 28.29 31.97
C SER A 313 -0.91 27.61 33.33
N LYS A 314 -1.51 26.42 33.53
CA LYS A 314 -1.37 25.61 34.74
C LYS A 314 0.07 25.15 34.95
N MET A 315 0.73 24.66 33.94
CA MET A 315 2.15 24.25 33.96
C MET A 315 3.03 25.43 34.39
N TYR A 316 2.82 26.61 33.79
CA TYR A 316 3.55 27.82 34.14
C TYR A 316 3.35 28.25 35.61
N GLN A 317 2.10 28.17 36.13
CA GLN A 317 1.82 28.43 37.55
C GLN A 317 2.58 27.48 38.46
N ASN A 318 2.59 26.18 38.17
CA ASN A 318 3.34 25.18 38.92
C ASN A 318 4.86 25.43 38.86
N LYS A 319 5.39 25.81 37.67
CA LYS A 319 6.81 26.21 37.49
C LYS A 319 7.16 27.40 38.41
N ARG A 320 6.30 28.41 38.55
CA ARG A 320 6.51 29.58 39.44
C ARG A 320 6.43 29.20 40.91
N ALA A 321 5.50 28.35 41.29
CA ALA A 321 5.36 27.86 42.69
C ALA A 321 6.63 27.10 43.14
N SER A 322 7.15 26.23 42.30
CA SER A 322 8.38 25.48 42.54
C SER A 322 9.61 26.38 42.69
N LYS A 323 9.65 27.54 42.02
CA LYS A 323 10.72 28.54 42.21
C LYS A 323 10.63 29.28 43.52
N LYS A 324 9.41 29.61 44.00
CA LYS A 324 9.19 30.32 45.24
C LYS A 324 9.44 29.45 46.48
N GLY A 325 9.06 28.16 46.45
CA GLY A 325 9.28 27.23 47.55
C GLY A 325 10.76 26.84 47.79
N ARG A 326 11.69 27.26 46.92
CA ARG A 326 13.14 27.07 47.07
C ARG A 326 13.87 28.32 47.62
N LEU A 327 13.15 29.43 47.83
CA LEU A 327 13.69 30.70 48.35
C LEU A 327 13.40 30.89 49.85
N ASN A 328 12.65 29.96 50.46
CA ASN A 328 12.43 29.83 51.86
C ASN A 328 13.12 28.56 52.42
#